data_e9c4d560645087bb8d624fa8076c2958
#
_entry.id   e9c4d560645087bb8d624fa8076c2958
#
_cell.length_a   1.000
_cell.length_b   1.000
_cell.length_c   1.000
_cell.angle_alpha   90.00
_cell.angle_beta   90.00
_cell.angle_gamma   90.00
#
_symmetry.space_group_name_H-M   'P 1'
#
loop_
_entity.id
_entity.type
_entity.pdbx_description
1 polymer ?
#
loop_
_entity_poly.entity_id
_entity_poly.type
_entity_poly.pdbx_seq_one_letter_code
_entity_poly.pdbx_strand_id
1 'polypeptide(L)'
;MTLPMILAPLFVLVLMTFVIGFLLAGLRGPALTRGEVRPEQVSLRQPNWPPRALQVGYSFQNQFELPLLFYVLTILAIIAKHADFLFVVMAWIFVLTRLAHSFVHCTSNNLRARGAFFGIGALVLAIMWLIFLVRIMLGLP
;
A
#
# COMPACT_ATOMS: atom_id res chain seq x y z
N MET A 1 -18.56 -15.74 3.89
CA MET A 1 -17.19 -15.45 4.39
C MET A 1 -17.26 -14.88 5.78
N THR A 2 -16.31 -15.26 6.66
CA THR A 2 -16.24 -14.67 8.01
C THR A 2 -15.53 -13.33 7.99
N LEU A 3 -15.85 -12.44 8.91
CA LEU A 3 -15.21 -11.11 8.99
C LEU A 3 -13.68 -11.16 9.09
N PRO A 4 -13.07 -12.08 9.89
CA PRO A 4 -11.62 -12.24 9.92
C PRO A 4 -11.00 -12.59 8.55
N MET A 5 -11.66 -13.42 7.75
CA MET A 5 -11.16 -13.80 6.41
C MET A 5 -11.16 -12.59 5.45
N ILE A 6 -12.15 -11.71 5.57
CA ILE A 6 -12.26 -10.50 4.75
C ILE A 6 -11.23 -9.47 5.17
N LEU A 7 -10.98 -9.33 6.47
CA LEU A 7 -10.05 -8.32 7.01
C LEU A 7 -8.58 -8.75 6.99
N ALA A 8 -8.29 -10.06 6.90
CA ALA A 8 -6.91 -10.55 6.93
C ALA A 8 -5.99 -9.89 5.88
N PRO A 9 -6.36 -9.79 4.59
CA PRO A 9 -5.53 -9.10 3.60
C PRO A 9 -5.32 -7.61 3.95
N LEU A 10 -6.34 -6.92 4.47
CA LEU A 10 -6.23 -5.54 4.93
C LEU A 10 -5.22 -5.40 6.09
N PHE A 11 -5.28 -6.28 7.07
CA PHE A 11 -4.36 -6.26 8.21
C PHE A 11 -2.90 -6.46 7.78
N VAL A 12 -2.65 -7.31 6.77
CA VAL A 12 -1.31 -7.49 6.21
C VAL A 12 -0.77 -6.18 5.62
N LEU A 13 -1.59 -5.42 4.90
CA LEU A 13 -1.18 -4.10 4.38
C LEU A 13 -0.94 -3.08 5.48
N VAL A 14 -1.78 -3.06 6.50
CA VAL A 14 -1.61 -2.18 7.67
C VAL A 14 -0.30 -2.51 8.37
N LEU A 15 -0.03 -3.79 8.62
CA LEU A 15 1.22 -4.24 9.23
C LEU A 15 2.43 -3.83 8.39
N MET A 16 2.39 -4.03 7.08
CA MET A 16 3.44 -3.61 6.16
C MET A 16 3.68 -2.09 6.25
N THR A 17 2.63 -1.29 6.30
CA THR A 17 2.73 0.17 6.44
C THR A 17 3.47 0.55 7.72
N PHE A 18 3.16 -0.07 8.85
CA PHE A 18 3.88 0.18 10.11
C PHE A 18 5.34 -0.28 10.03
N VAL A 19 5.62 -1.45 9.45
CA VAL A 19 7.00 -1.94 9.30
C VAL A 19 7.84 -0.96 8.47
N ILE A 20 7.32 -0.49 7.33
CA ILE A 20 8.01 0.51 6.51
C ILE A 20 8.15 1.85 7.25
N GLY A 21 7.14 2.27 8.00
CA GLY A 21 7.16 3.48 8.81
C GLY A 21 8.23 3.43 9.91
N PHE A 22 8.35 2.32 10.63
CA PHE A 22 9.40 2.13 11.63
C PHE A 22 10.79 2.06 10.99
N LEU A 23 10.93 1.39 9.84
CA LEU A 23 12.18 1.39 9.09
C LEU A 23 12.57 2.81 8.69
N LEU A 24 11.63 3.60 8.20
CA LEU A 24 11.85 4.99 7.82
C LEU A 24 12.28 5.84 9.01
N ALA A 25 11.60 5.71 10.15
CA ALA A 25 11.96 6.40 11.39
C ALA A 25 13.38 6.05 11.85
N GLY A 26 13.74 4.76 11.75
CA GLY A 26 15.08 4.27 12.06
C GLY A 26 16.19 4.77 11.12
N LEU A 27 15.84 5.25 9.94
CA LEU A 27 16.77 5.87 8.98
C LEU A 27 16.85 7.38 9.13
N ARG A 28 15.70 8.05 9.29
CA ARG A 28 15.61 9.51 9.39
C ARG A 28 16.09 10.06 10.73
N GLY A 29 15.75 9.38 11.82
CA GLY A 29 16.17 9.79 13.17
C GLY A 29 17.70 9.93 13.30
N PRO A 30 18.47 8.86 13.03
CA PRO A 30 19.93 8.91 13.06
C PRO A 30 20.53 9.93 12.06
N ALA A 31 19.95 10.09 10.87
CA ALA A 31 20.43 11.09 9.91
C ALA A 31 20.37 12.51 10.45
N LEU A 32 19.33 12.85 11.21
CA LEU A 32 19.20 14.15 11.88
C LEU A 32 20.14 14.26 13.09
N THR A 33 20.22 13.26 13.94
CA THR A 33 21.04 13.30 15.17
C THR A 33 22.53 13.29 14.88
N ARG A 34 22.96 12.67 13.78
CA ARG A 34 24.38 12.66 13.32
C ARG A 34 24.75 13.89 12.50
N GLY A 35 23.80 14.78 12.22
CA GLY A 35 24.04 15.97 11.41
C GLY A 35 24.24 15.70 9.92
N GLU A 36 23.87 14.52 9.41
CA GLU A 36 23.92 14.21 7.97
C GLU A 36 22.94 15.08 7.17
N VAL A 37 21.85 15.48 7.82
CA VAL A 37 20.82 16.37 7.28
C VAL A 37 20.42 17.38 8.34
N ARG A 38 20.30 18.66 7.97
CA ARG A 38 19.74 19.69 8.84
C ARG A 38 18.22 19.76 8.70
N PRO A 39 17.47 20.05 9.79
CA PRO A 39 16.01 20.17 9.72
C PRO A 39 15.50 21.11 8.64
N GLU A 40 16.18 22.23 8.42
CA GLU A 40 15.79 23.24 7.43
C GLU A 40 15.86 22.71 5.98
N GLN A 41 16.70 21.70 5.74
CA GLN A 41 16.88 21.10 4.41
C GLN A 41 15.75 20.13 4.01
N VAL A 42 14.93 19.72 4.96
CA VAL A 42 13.89 18.69 4.75
C VAL A 42 12.51 19.08 5.27
N SER A 43 12.38 20.20 5.98
CA SER A 43 11.15 20.66 6.63
C SER A 43 9.99 20.91 5.64
N LEU A 44 10.29 21.29 4.42
CA LEU A 44 9.31 21.50 3.34
C LEU A 44 9.24 20.33 2.35
N ARG A 45 9.58 19.12 2.80
CA ARG A 45 9.60 17.89 1.99
C ARG A 45 10.62 17.90 0.85
N GLN A 46 11.69 18.71 0.94
CA GLN A 46 12.78 18.67 -0.02
C GLN A 46 13.45 17.28 -0.01
N PRO A 47 13.94 16.80 -1.15
CA PRO A 47 14.54 15.46 -1.29
C PRO A 47 16.02 15.43 -0.83
N ASN A 48 16.31 16.03 0.31
CA ASN A 48 17.69 16.16 0.84
C ASN A 48 18.05 15.07 1.85
N TRP A 49 17.19 14.06 2.04
CA TRP A 49 17.50 12.90 2.85
C TRP A 49 18.60 12.04 2.21
N PRO A 50 19.38 11.28 3.01
CA PRO A 50 20.27 10.27 2.46
C PRO A 50 19.52 9.32 1.52
N PRO A 51 20.16 8.78 0.46
CA PRO A 51 19.48 8.01 -0.58
C PRO A 51 18.63 6.86 -0.06
N ARG A 52 19.09 6.15 0.95
CA ARG A 52 18.34 5.04 1.57
C ARG A 52 17.08 5.53 2.28
N ALA A 53 17.18 6.62 3.06
CA ALA A 53 16.03 7.21 3.74
C ALA A 53 15.02 7.80 2.74
N LEU A 54 15.50 8.35 1.64
CA LEU A 54 14.65 8.85 0.57
C LEU A 54 13.87 7.72 -0.12
N GLN A 55 14.57 6.63 -0.46
CA GLN A 55 13.97 5.45 -1.08
C GLN A 55 12.86 4.83 -0.22
N VAL A 56 13.14 4.59 1.06
CA VAL A 56 12.15 4.04 2.01
C VAL A 56 11.02 5.04 2.26
N GLY A 57 11.32 6.34 2.27
CA GLY A 57 10.33 7.40 2.38
C GLY A 57 9.30 7.40 1.24
N TYR A 58 9.74 7.21 0.01
CA TYR A 58 8.85 7.06 -1.14
C TYR A 58 8.03 5.76 -1.07
N SER A 59 8.62 4.66 -0.59
CA SER A 59 7.87 3.42 -0.35
C SER A 59 6.80 3.60 0.71
N PHE A 60 7.09 4.32 1.79
CA PHE A 60 6.10 4.65 2.82
C PHE A 60 4.95 5.50 2.27
N GLN A 61 5.27 6.55 1.51
CA GLN A 61 4.27 7.40 0.87
C GLN A 61 3.34 6.59 -0.05
N ASN A 62 3.88 5.61 -0.76
CA ASN A 62 3.13 4.74 -1.66
C ASN A 62 2.09 3.85 -0.94
N GLN A 63 2.21 3.65 0.39
CA GLN A 63 1.21 2.94 1.19
C GLN A 63 -0.10 3.74 1.34
N PHE A 64 -0.10 5.03 1.08
CA PHE A 64 -1.26 5.92 1.14
C PHE A 64 -1.84 6.26 -0.23
N GLU A 65 -1.42 5.59 -1.28
CA GLU A 65 -1.93 5.73 -2.66
C GLU A 65 -2.97 4.63 -2.96
N LEU A 66 -2.62 3.62 -3.76
CA LEU A 66 -3.55 2.52 -4.09
C LEU A 66 -4.12 1.78 -2.86
N PRO A 67 -3.34 1.50 -1.81
CA PRO A 67 -3.90 0.87 -0.61
C PRO A 67 -5.05 1.64 0.03
N LEU A 68 -5.08 2.97 -0.05
CA LEU A 68 -6.19 3.76 0.44
C LEU A 68 -7.50 3.38 -0.25
N LEU A 69 -7.49 3.26 -1.58
CA LEU A 69 -8.65 2.85 -2.37
C LEU A 69 -9.08 1.41 -2.04
N PHE A 70 -8.14 0.54 -1.72
CA PHE A 70 -8.42 -0.82 -1.26
C PHE A 70 -9.09 -0.83 0.11
N TYR A 71 -8.64 -0.02 1.05
CA TYR A 71 -9.27 0.09 2.38
C TYR A 71 -10.71 0.58 2.28
N VAL A 72 -10.95 1.63 1.49
CA VAL A 72 -12.29 2.16 1.26
C VAL A 72 -13.19 1.10 0.64
N LEU A 73 -12.72 0.40 -0.40
CA LEU A 73 -13.48 -0.65 -1.06
C LEU A 73 -13.83 -1.79 -0.10
N THR A 74 -12.88 -2.22 0.74
CA THR A 74 -13.10 -3.29 1.72
C THR A 74 -14.20 -2.91 2.71
N ILE A 75 -14.16 -1.68 3.23
CA ILE A 75 -15.18 -1.16 4.16
C ILE A 75 -16.56 -1.13 3.48
N LEU A 76 -16.63 -0.58 2.27
CA LEU A 76 -17.87 -0.51 1.50
C LEU A 76 -18.43 -1.90 1.16
N ALA A 77 -17.56 -2.85 0.78
CA ALA A 77 -17.97 -4.22 0.49
C ALA A 77 -18.54 -4.94 1.71
N ILE A 78 -17.99 -4.69 2.90
CA ILE A 78 -18.52 -5.23 4.17
C ILE A 78 -19.90 -4.62 4.46
N ILE A 79 -20.04 -3.30 4.37
CA ILE A 79 -21.31 -2.58 4.65
C ILE A 79 -22.41 -3.02 3.67
N ALA A 80 -22.06 -3.14 2.39
CA ALA A 80 -23.00 -3.56 1.35
C ALA A 80 -23.22 -5.09 1.28
N LYS A 81 -22.53 -5.88 2.12
CA LYS A 81 -22.57 -7.35 2.15
C LYS A 81 -22.11 -8.03 0.84
N HIS A 82 -21.24 -7.35 0.09
CA HIS A 82 -20.64 -7.85 -1.16
C HIS A 82 -19.20 -8.37 -0.98
N ALA A 83 -18.74 -8.56 0.27
CA ALA A 83 -17.44 -9.17 0.57
C ALA A 83 -17.52 -10.71 0.51
N ASP A 84 -17.69 -11.23 -0.69
CA ASP A 84 -17.81 -12.65 -1.00
C ASP A 84 -16.44 -13.34 -1.20
N PHE A 85 -16.48 -14.61 -1.65
CA PHE A 85 -15.26 -15.36 -1.92
C PHE A 85 -14.39 -14.73 -3.02
N LEU A 86 -15.03 -14.25 -4.10
CA LEU A 86 -14.31 -13.59 -5.18
C LEU A 86 -13.59 -12.34 -4.69
N PHE A 87 -14.26 -11.52 -3.87
CA PHE A 87 -13.66 -10.35 -3.25
C PHE A 87 -12.41 -10.72 -2.45
N VAL A 88 -12.47 -11.74 -1.59
CA VAL A 88 -11.34 -12.16 -0.76
C VAL A 88 -10.17 -12.69 -1.58
N VAL A 89 -10.43 -13.46 -2.63
CA VAL A 89 -9.37 -13.94 -3.55
C VAL A 89 -8.67 -12.76 -4.22
N MET A 90 -9.43 -11.82 -4.78
CA MET A 90 -8.86 -10.64 -5.44
C MET A 90 -8.12 -9.74 -4.44
N ALA A 91 -8.63 -9.60 -3.20
CA ALA A 91 -7.96 -8.88 -2.13
C ALA A 91 -6.57 -9.46 -1.83
N TRP A 92 -6.43 -10.78 -1.74
CA TRP A 92 -5.14 -11.42 -1.56
C TRP A 92 -4.21 -11.23 -2.75
N ILE A 93 -4.71 -11.33 -3.98
CA ILE A 93 -3.89 -11.05 -5.17
C ILE A 93 -3.37 -9.61 -5.11
N PHE A 94 -4.21 -8.63 -4.81
CA PHE A 94 -3.81 -7.23 -4.64
C PHE A 94 -2.74 -7.08 -3.56
N VAL A 95 -2.95 -7.65 -2.37
CA VAL A 95 -2.01 -7.57 -1.25
C VAL A 95 -0.66 -8.18 -1.60
N LEU A 96 -0.63 -9.34 -2.25
CA LEU A 96 0.62 -9.99 -2.68
C LEU A 96 1.40 -9.12 -3.68
N THR A 97 0.71 -8.49 -4.63
CA THR A 97 1.38 -7.53 -5.55
C THR A 97 1.94 -6.32 -4.81
N ARG A 98 1.25 -5.83 -3.77
CA ARG A 98 1.72 -4.72 -2.94
C ARG A 98 2.91 -5.10 -2.06
N LEU A 99 2.92 -6.30 -1.49
CA LEU A 99 4.08 -6.83 -0.75
C LEU A 99 5.31 -6.93 -1.66
N ALA A 100 5.15 -7.53 -2.85
CA ALA A 100 6.23 -7.64 -3.83
C ALA A 100 6.73 -6.25 -4.29
N HIS A 101 5.82 -5.33 -4.60
CA HIS A 101 6.15 -3.95 -4.97
C HIS A 101 6.97 -3.26 -3.87
N SER A 102 6.50 -3.31 -2.62
CA SER A 102 7.17 -2.65 -1.49
C SER A 102 8.51 -3.29 -1.16
N PHE A 103 8.62 -4.61 -1.28
CA PHE A 103 9.88 -5.32 -1.10
C PHE A 103 10.92 -4.86 -2.13
N VAL A 104 10.56 -4.83 -3.41
CA VAL A 104 11.46 -4.33 -4.48
C VAL A 104 11.79 -2.86 -4.24
N HIS A 105 10.82 -2.02 -3.87
CA HIS A 105 11.01 -0.60 -3.62
C HIS A 105 11.98 -0.33 -2.47
N CYS A 106 11.94 -1.13 -1.41
CA CYS A 106 12.80 -0.99 -0.23
C CYS A 106 14.17 -1.70 -0.38
N THR A 107 14.38 -2.50 -1.41
CA THR A 107 15.62 -3.28 -1.63
C THR A 107 16.35 -2.84 -2.90
N SER A 108 16.19 -3.58 -4.00
CA SER A 108 16.89 -3.31 -5.27
C SER A 108 16.43 -2.02 -5.96
N ASN A 109 15.21 -1.56 -5.66
CA ASN A 109 14.55 -0.42 -6.30
C ASN A 109 14.52 -0.52 -7.83
N ASN A 110 14.44 -1.74 -8.37
CA ASN A 110 14.36 -1.97 -9.81
C ASN A 110 13.06 -1.38 -10.36
N LEU A 111 13.17 -0.35 -11.18
CA LEU A 111 12.03 0.41 -11.70
C LEU A 111 11.08 -0.46 -12.52
N ARG A 112 11.59 -1.40 -13.33
CA ARG A 112 10.76 -2.28 -14.17
C ARG A 112 9.94 -3.25 -13.33
N ALA A 113 10.59 -3.95 -12.39
CA ALA A 113 9.91 -4.88 -11.49
C ALA A 113 8.91 -4.17 -10.59
N ARG A 114 9.29 -3.03 -10.00
CA ARG A 114 8.41 -2.20 -9.19
C ARG A 114 7.21 -1.71 -9.96
N GLY A 115 7.42 -1.22 -11.20
CA GLY A 115 6.36 -0.76 -12.08
C GLY A 115 5.41 -1.88 -12.51
N ALA A 116 5.93 -3.08 -12.78
CA ALA A 116 5.12 -4.26 -13.12
C ALA A 116 4.19 -4.66 -11.95
N PHE A 117 4.72 -4.79 -10.74
CA PHE A 117 3.89 -5.11 -9.57
C PHE A 117 2.87 -4.01 -9.24
N PHE A 118 3.25 -2.75 -9.41
CA PHE A 118 2.31 -1.63 -9.27
C PHE A 118 1.17 -1.73 -10.29
N GLY A 119 1.49 -1.94 -11.57
CA GLY A 119 0.50 -2.04 -12.65
C GLY A 119 -0.45 -3.21 -12.47
N ILE A 120 0.05 -4.38 -12.10
CA ILE A 120 -0.79 -5.56 -11.82
C ILE A 120 -1.72 -5.27 -10.64
N GLY A 121 -1.20 -4.72 -9.54
CA GLY A 121 -2.01 -4.36 -8.39
C GLY A 121 -3.08 -3.32 -8.71
N ALA A 122 -2.73 -2.28 -9.49
CA ALA A 122 -3.67 -1.26 -9.92
C ALA A 122 -4.79 -1.85 -10.79
N LEU A 123 -4.45 -2.76 -11.71
CA LEU A 123 -5.44 -3.44 -12.55
C LEU A 123 -6.40 -4.30 -11.72
N VAL A 124 -5.86 -5.11 -10.79
CA VAL A 124 -6.70 -5.94 -9.90
C VAL A 124 -7.65 -5.07 -9.10
N LEU A 125 -7.15 -3.98 -8.51
CA LEU A 125 -7.97 -3.06 -7.72
C LEU A 125 -9.03 -2.36 -8.57
N ALA A 126 -8.70 -1.97 -9.80
CA ALA A 126 -9.65 -1.38 -10.74
C ALA A 126 -10.78 -2.37 -11.10
N ILE A 127 -10.45 -3.64 -11.32
CA ILE A 127 -11.45 -4.69 -11.58
C ILE A 127 -12.34 -4.90 -10.34
N MET A 128 -11.76 -4.91 -9.14
CA MET A 128 -12.54 -5.02 -7.89
C MET A 128 -13.54 -3.87 -7.76
N TRP A 129 -13.12 -2.63 -8.02
CA TRP A 129 -14.00 -1.47 -8.02
C TRP A 129 -15.09 -1.56 -9.08
N LEU A 130 -14.75 -2.02 -10.29
CA LEU A 130 -15.73 -2.19 -11.38
C LEU A 130 -16.79 -3.23 -11.00
N ILE A 131 -16.39 -4.38 -10.46
CA ILE A 131 -17.32 -5.42 -10.01
C ILE A 131 -18.24 -4.85 -8.91
N PHE A 132 -17.67 -4.16 -7.93
CA PHE A 132 -18.45 -3.56 -6.85
C PHE A 132 -19.45 -2.53 -7.37
N LEU A 133 -19.01 -1.63 -8.25
CA LEU A 133 -19.86 -0.61 -8.87
C LEU A 133 -21.03 -1.25 -9.63
N VAL A 134 -20.75 -2.25 -10.48
CA VAL A 134 -21.79 -2.94 -11.25
C VAL A 134 -22.80 -3.62 -10.34
N ARG A 135 -22.34 -4.31 -9.29
CA ARG A 135 -23.23 -4.96 -8.31
C ARG A 135 -24.16 -3.97 -7.63
N ILE A 136 -23.60 -2.85 -7.15
CA ILE A 136 -24.39 -1.80 -6.48
C ILE A 136 -25.38 -1.14 -7.43
N MET A 137 -24.97 -0.75 -8.63
CA MET A 137 -25.82 -0.04 -9.60
C MET A 137 -26.95 -0.91 -10.16
N LEU A 138 -26.71 -2.21 -10.32
CA LEU A 138 -27.69 -3.15 -10.87
C LEU A 138 -28.43 -3.95 -9.78
N GLY A 139 -28.16 -3.73 -8.51
CA GLY A 139 -28.76 -4.47 -7.39
C GLY A 139 -28.45 -5.98 -7.43
N LEU A 140 -27.27 -6.36 -7.96
CA LEU A 140 -26.86 -7.77 -8.06
C LEU A 140 -26.35 -8.27 -6.72
N PRO A 141 -26.52 -9.59 -6.42
CA PRO A 141 -25.99 -10.19 -5.19
C PRO A 141 -24.47 -10.26 -5.14
#